data_f8c9710e16cb47b11b3b87c540acaf82
#
_entry.id   f8c9710e16cb47b11b3b87c540acaf82
#
_cell.length_a   1.000
_cell.length_b   1.000
_cell.length_c   1.000
_cell.angle_alpha   90.00
_cell.angle_beta   90.00
_cell.angle_gamma   90.00
#
_symmetry.space_group_name_H-M   'P 1'
#
loop_
_entity.id
_entity.type
_entity.pdbx_description
1 polymer ?
#
loop_
_entity_poly.entity_id
_entity_poly.type
_entity_poly.pdbx_seq_one_letter_code
_entity_poly.pdbx_strand_id
1 'polypeptide(L)'
;TDVDLDRGVLKIQRAISRQNGKVVEAPLKTKNAYRTLPLSADAIDVLMQQRRKTGNSEWVFPSPTGGPMSPDSVLHMLQRVLKRAGLPRIRFHDLRHTFATMALQNGVDVKTVSSMLGHYSAGFTLDTYAHVTTDAQLKAAQTMGNILSRAV
;
A
#
# COMPACT_ATOMS: atom_id res chain seq x y z
N THR A 1 11.42 -14.23 -7.09
CA THR A 1 10.76 -13.07 -7.71
C THR A 1 9.73 -12.51 -6.73
N ASP A 2 9.74 -11.18 -6.53
CA ASP A 2 8.83 -10.53 -5.58
C ASP A 2 7.43 -10.32 -6.18
N VAL A 3 7.34 -10.23 -7.51
CA VAL A 3 6.07 -10.09 -8.24
C VAL A 3 5.82 -11.34 -9.05
N ASP A 4 4.68 -11.98 -8.83
CA ASP A 4 4.19 -13.12 -9.60
C ASP A 4 2.89 -12.67 -10.30
N LEU A 5 3.00 -12.30 -11.57
CA LEU A 5 1.86 -11.78 -12.34
C LEU A 5 0.90 -12.88 -12.75
N ASP A 6 1.36 -14.13 -12.87
CA ASP A 6 0.52 -15.27 -13.25
C ASP A 6 -0.41 -15.66 -12.08
N ARG A 7 0.11 -15.58 -10.85
CA ARG A 7 -0.67 -15.82 -9.63
C ARG A 7 -1.33 -14.56 -9.07
N GLY A 8 -1.01 -13.39 -9.61
CA GLY A 8 -1.52 -12.12 -9.14
C GLY A 8 -1.12 -11.77 -7.71
N VAL A 9 0.15 -12.02 -7.35
CA VAL A 9 0.64 -11.75 -5.99
C VAL A 9 1.94 -10.95 -5.95
N LEU A 10 2.06 -10.11 -4.93
CA LEU A 10 3.26 -9.34 -4.58
C LEU A 10 3.78 -9.79 -3.22
N LYS A 11 5.04 -10.21 -3.17
CA LYS A 11 5.73 -10.60 -1.92
C LYS A 11 6.61 -9.44 -1.46
N ILE A 12 6.36 -8.94 -0.26
CA ILE A 12 7.19 -7.94 0.40
C ILE A 12 8.19 -8.68 1.28
N GLN A 13 9.47 -8.72 0.87
CA GLN A 13 10.49 -9.53 1.51
C GLN A 13 11.75 -8.73 1.88
N ARG A 14 11.94 -7.56 1.29
CA ARG A 14 13.12 -6.74 1.45
C ARG A 14 12.80 -5.26 1.34
N ALA A 15 13.71 -4.43 1.77
CA ALA A 15 13.61 -2.99 1.67
C ALA A 15 14.82 -2.42 0.93
N ILE A 16 14.63 -1.31 0.26
CA ILE A 16 15.72 -0.51 -0.28
C ILE A 16 15.95 0.66 0.67
N SER A 17 17.19 0.84 1.08
CA SER A 17 17.60 1.95 1.94
C SER A 17 18.85 2.64 1.40
N ARG A 18 19.19 3.79 1.95
CA ARG A 18 20.44 4.48 1.66
C ARG A 18 21.38 4.36 2.84
N GLN A 19 22.57 3.79 2.60
CA GLN A 19 23.63 3.67 3.62
C GLN A 19 24.93 4.19 3.03
N ASN A 20 25.60 5.09 3.73
CA ASN A 20 26.85 5.71 3.30
C ASN A 20 26.80 6.25 1.86
N GLY A 21 25.68 6.90 1.48
CA GLY A 21 25.47 7.45 0.14
C GLY A 21 25.09 6.44 -0.94
N LYS A 22 25.15 5.14 -0.68
CA LYS A 22 24.82 4.06 -1.62
C LYS A 22 23.40 3.54 -1.36
N VAL A 23 22.72 3.14 -2.45
CA VAL A 23 21.45 2.43 -2.38
C VAL A 23 21.75 0.96 -2.12
N VAL A 24 21.20 0.42 -1.04
CA VAL A 24 21.44 -0.97 -0.62
C VAL A 24 20.12 -1.68 -0.35
N GLU A 25 20.11 -2.97 -0.61
CA GLU A 25 19.05 -3.87 -0.20
C GLU A 25 19.26 -4.27 1.26
N ALA A 26 18.20 -4.30 2.03
CA ALA A 26 18.21 -4.65 3.44
C ALA A 26 17.03 -5.58 3.79
N PRO A 27 17.17 -6.45 4.79
CA PRO A 27 16.06 -7.22 5.30
C PRO A 27 15.01 -6.30 5.94
N LEU A 28 13.78 -6.80 6.02
CA LEU A 28 12.71 -6.10 6.72
C LEU A 28 12.94 -6.11 8.22
N LYS A 29 12.62 -5.01 8.90
CA LYS A 29 12.91 -4.81 10.34
C LYS A 29 12.08 -5.68 11.27
N THR A 30 10.91 -6.15 10.84
CA THR A 30 9.98 -6.92 11.68
C THR A 30 9.41 -8.10 10.91
N LYS A 31 9.01 -9.16 11.64
CA LYS A 31 8.35 -10.32 11.02
C LYS A 31 7.06 -9.95 10.29
N ASN A 32 6.27 -9.03 10.81
CA ASN A 32 5.00 -8.60 10.22
C ASN A 32 5.19 -7.74 8.94
N ALA A 33 6.39 -7.26 8.70
CA ALA A 33 6.70 -6.57 7.45
C ALA A 33 6.75 -7.55 6.26
N TYR A 34 7.12 -8.83 6.50
CA TYR A 34 7.06 -9.88 5.49
C TYR A 34 5.62 -10.27 5.23
N ARG A 35 5.16 -10.07 4.01
CA ARG A 35 3.77 -10.35 3.64
C ARG A 35 3.62 -10.59 2.15
N THR A 36 2.56 -11.33 1.80
CA THR A 36 2.12 -11.51 0.42
C THR A 36 0.80 -10.78 0.24
N LEU A 37 0.73 -9.95 -0.78
CA LEU A 37 -0.45 -9.15 -1.12
C LEU A 37 -1.04 -9.67 -2.42
N PRO A 38 -2.35 -9.96 -2.48
CA PRO A 38 -3.02 -10.18 -3.74
C PRO A 38 -3.06 -8.87 -4.54
N LEU A 39 -2.95 -8.98 -5.85
CA LEU A 39 -3.03 -7.88 -6.79
C LEU A 39 -4.42 -7.86 -7.44
N SER A 40 -5.01 -6.68 -7.59
CA SER A 40 -6.21 -6.51 -8.42
C SER A 40 -5.87 -6.65 -9.90
N ALA A 41 -6.88 -6.91 -10.74
CA ALA A 41 -6.69 -6.98 -12.19
C ALA A 41 -6.03 -5.70 -12.75
N ASP A 42 -6.50 -4.53 -12.32
CA ASP A 42 -5.92 -3.24 -12.74
C ASP A 42 -4.44 -3.11 -12.34
N ALA A 43 -4.07 -3.58 -11.13
CA ALA A 43 -2.68 -3.55 -10.68
C ALA A 43 -1.80 -4.49 -11.51
N ILE A 44 -2.31 -5.67 -11.89
CA ILE A 44 -1.63 -6.61 -12.77
C ILE A 44 -1.41 -5.98 -14.14
N ASP A 45 -2.42 -5.34 -14.72
CA ASP A 45 -2.32 -4.69 -16.03
C ASP A 45 -1.27 -3.57 -16.03
N VAL A 46 -1.26 -2.73 -14.99
CA VAL A 46 -0.22 -1.68 -14.84
C VAL A 46 1.17 -2.27 -14.71
N LEU A 47 1.33 -3.35 -13.93
CA LEU A 47 2.61 -4.03 -13.77
C LEU A 47 3.06 -4.76 -15.04
N MET A 48 2.14 -5.32 -15.82
CA MET A 48 2.44 -5.87 -17.15
C MET A 48 2.93 -4.79 -18.12
N GLN A 49 2.27 -3.62 -18.13
CA GLN A 49 2.73 -2.49 -18.93
C GLN A 49 4.12 -2.03 -18.50
N GLN A 50 4.36 -1.97 -17.20
CA GLN A 50 5.67 -1.62 -16.64
C GLN A 50 6.75 -2.63 -17.07
N ARG A 51 6.46 -3.92 -16.99
CA ARG A 51 7.38 -4.99 -17.43
C ARG A 51 7.75 -4.85 -18.91
N ARG A 52 6.78 -4.51 -19.77
CA ARG A 52 7.07 -4.26 -21.21
C ARG A 52 8.02 -3.09 -21.40
N LYS A 53 7.93 -2.03 -20.59
CA LYS A 53 8.81 -0.86 -20.64
C LYS A 53 10.21 -1.13 -20.13
N THR A 54 10.35 -1.96 -19.10
CA THR A 54 11.63 -2.24 -18.44
C THR A 54 12.35 -3.47 -19.02
N GLY A 55 11.67 -4.26 -19.86
CA GLY A 55 12.24 -5.45 -20.52
C GLY A 55 12.72 -6.48 -19.51
N ASN A 56 13.99 -6.89 -19.65
CA ASN A 56 14.62 -7.92 -18.80
C ASN A 56 15.20 -7.37 -17.49
N SER A 57 14.77 -6.22 -17.01
CA SER A 57 15.25 -5.69 -15.74
C SER A 57 14.81 -6.60 -14.58
N GLU A 58 15.72 -6.83 -13.62
CA GLU A 58 15.42 -7.49 -12.36
C GLU A 58 14.51 -6.63 -11.44
N TRP A 59 14.45 -5.33 -11.72
CA TRP A 59 13.71 -4.34 -10.94
C TRP A 59 12.42 -3.93 -11.65
N VAL A 60 11.32 -3.88 -10.90
CA VAL A 60 10.04 -3.35 -11.42
C VAL A 60 10.21 -1.87 -11.80
N PHE A 61 10.96 -1.13 -10.99
CA PHE A 61 11.29 0.28 -11.21
C PHE A 61 12.81 0.44 -11.18
N PRO A 62 13.50 0.19 -12.30
CA PRO A 62 14.95 0.36 -12.38
C PRO A 62 15.33 1.84 -12.32
N SER A 63 16.50 2.11 -11.77
CA SER A 63 17.17 3.41 -11.94
C SER A 63 17.68 3.55 -13.39
N PRO A 64 18.06 4.76 -13.85
CA PRO A 64 18.66 4.96 -15.16
C PRO A 64 19.92 4.14 -15.41
N THR A 65 20.61 3.70 -14.37
CA THR A 65 21.81 2.86 -14.43
C THR A 65 21.51 1.36 -14.31
N GLY A 66 20.23 0.95 -14.33
CA GLY A 66 19.78 -0.44 -14.28
C GLY A 66 19.67 -1.06 -12.88
N GLY A 67 20.14 -0.37 -11.84
CA GLY A 67 20.01 -0.82 -10.45
C GLY A 67 18.66 -0.43 -9.80
N PRO A 68 18.51 -0.62 -8.49
CA PRO A 68 17.29 -0.21 -7.76
C PRO A 68 17.13 1.32 -7.77
N MET A 69 15.89 1.78 -7.84
CA MET A 69 15.58 3.19 -7.73
C MET A 69 15.82 3.66 -6.27
N SER A 70 16.45 4.81 -6.09
CA SER A 70 16.68 5.35 -4.75
C SER A 70 15.36 5.87 -4.14
N PRO A 71 15.18 5.77 -2.81
CA PRO A 71 14.01 6.35 -2.13
C PRO A 71 13.82 7.84 -2.43
N ASP A 72 14.91 8.62 -2.50
CA ASP A 72 14.85 10.05 -2.81
C ASP A 72 14.31 10.31 -4.23
N SER A 73 14.69 9.48 -5.21
CA SER A 73 14.18 9.58 -6.59
C SER A 73 12.67 9.35 -6.65
N VAL A 74 12.17 8.40 -5.86
CA VAL A 74 10.71 8.13 -5.76
C VAL A 74 9.98 9.33 -5.17
N LEU A 75 10.51 9.93 -4.09
CA LEU A 75 9.95 11.13 -3.47
C LEU A 75 9.90 12.30 -4.47
N HIS A 76 11.00 12.56 -5.17
CA HIS A 76 11.06 13.63 -6.17
C HIS A 76 10.11 13.37 -7.34
N MET A 77 9.95 12.11 -7.76
CA MET A 77 9.00 11.76 -8.80
C MET A 77 7.55 12.05 -8.37
N LEU A 78 7.16 11.68 -7.15
CA LEU A 78 5.84 11.98 -6.59
C LEU A 78 5.59 13.51 -6.61
N GLN A 79 6.54 14.31 -6.11
CA GLN A 79 6.37 15.76 -6.07
C GLN A 79 6.22 16.38 -7.47
N ARG A 80 6.93 15.87 -8.47
CA ARG A 80 6.78 16.32 -9.88
C ARG A 80 5.41 15.95 -10.43
N VAL A 81 4.89 14.76 -10.14
CA VAL A 81 3.55 14.34 -10.57
C VAL A 81 2.48 15.22 -9.95
N LEU A 82 2.53 15.44 -8.63
CA LEU A 82 1.59 16.30 -7.91
C LEU A 82 1.60 17.73 -8.47
N LYS A 83 2.78 18.32 -8.67
CA LYS A 83 2.93 19.66 -9.23
C LYS A 83 2.30 19.76 -10.62
N ARG A 84 2.54 18.77 -11.50
CA ARG A 84 1.94 18.77 -12.86
C ARG A 84 0.43 18.60 -12.85
N ALA A 85 -0.10 17.89 -11.85
CA ALA A 85 -1.54 17.69 -11.68
C ALA A 85 -2.23 18.84 -10.94
N GLY A 86 -1.51 19.88 -10.51
CA GLY A 86 -2.07 20.98 -9.72
C GLY A 86 -2.51 20.53 -8.31
N LEU A 87 -1.99 19.41 -7.79
CA LEU A 87 -2.36 18.87 -6.51
C LEU A 87 -1.43 19.38 -5.39
N PRO A 88 -1.93 19.45 -4.14
CA PRO A 88 -1.12 19.85 -3.00
C PRO A 88 0.04 18.88 -2.76
N ARG A 89 1.12 19.40 -2.18
CA ARG A 89 2.25 18.59 -1.78
C ARG A 89 1.89 17.70 -0.61
N ILE A 90 2.12 16.39 -0.75
CA ILE A 90 1.96 15.38 0.30
C ILE A 90 3.26 14.58 0.46
N ARG A 91 3.42 13.92 1.62
CA ARG A 91 4.52 12.97 1.84
C ARG A 91 4.21 11.65 1.14
N PHE A 92 5.22 10.89 0.76
CA PHE A 92 5.02 9.55 0.19
C PHE A 92 4.24 8.63 1.14
N HIS A 93 4.47 8.76 2.45
CA HIS A 93 3.78 7.97 3.47
C HIS A 93 2.27 8.30 3.56
N ASP A 94 1.86 9.49 3.14
CA ASP A 94 0.45 9.89 3.16
C ASP A 94 -0.39 9.06 2.16
N LEU A 95 0.22 8.52 1.10
CA LEU A 95 -0.43 7.54 0.22
C LEU A 95 -0.86 6.28 0.96
N ARG A 96 -0.04 5.83 1.92
CA ARG A 96 -0.37 4.70 2.79
C ARG A 96 -1.54 5.03 3.72
N HIS A 97 -1.56 6.24 4.29
CA HIS A 97 -2.70 6.70 5.11
C HIS A 97 -3.97 6.80 4.28
N THR A 98 -3.89 7.35 3.07
CA THR A 98 -5.02 7.43 2.14
C THR A 98 -5.58 6.04 1.84
N PHE A 99 -4.72 5.07 1.51
CA PHE A 99 -5.16 3.70 1.28
C PHE A 99 -5.90 3.12 2.49
N ALA A 100 -5.33 3.25 3.69
CA ALA A 100 -5.93 2.72 4.91
C ALA A 100 -7.31 3.36 5.19
N THR A 101 -7.39 4.69 5.11
CA THR A 101 -8.64 5.43 5.32
C THR A 101 -9.71 5.00 4.32
N MET A 102 -9.37 4.97 3.03
CA MET A 102 -10.32 4.54 1.99
C MET A 102 -10.78 3.09 2.18
N ALA A 103 -9.87 2.17 2.51
CA ALA A 103 -10.23 0.77 2.74
C ALA A 103 -11.21 0.64 3.92
N LEU A 104 -10.93 1.27 5.05
CA LEU A 104 -11.80 1.25 6.23
C LEU A 104 -13.16 1.91 5.97
N GLN A 105 -13.20 3.06 5.28
CA GLN A 105 -14.44 3.74 4.90
C GLN A 105 -15.33 2.89 3.98
N ASN A 106 -14.72 2.04 3.16
CA ASN A 106 -15.43 1.11 2.28
C ASN A 106 -15.68 -0.26 2.92
N GLY A 107 -15.52 -0.40 4.22
CA GLY A 107 -15.94 -1.58 4.98
C GLY A 107 -14.92 -2.72 5.00
N VAL A 108 -13.68 -2.50 4.55
CA VAL A 108 -12.62 -3.49 4.75
C VAL A 108 -12.28 -3.56 6.24
N ASP A 109 -12.26 -4.76 6.80
CA ASP A 109 -12.01 -4.93 8.23
C ASP A 109 -10.59 -4.49 8.64
N VAL A 110 -10.47 -4.02 9.87
CA VAL A 110 -9.23 -3.44 10.42
C VAL A 110 -8.07 -4.42 10.42
N LYS A 111 -8.35 -5.72 10.68
CA LYS A 111 -7.32 -6.76 10.72
C LYS A 111 -6.73 -7.00 9.33
N THR A 112 -7.59 -7.02 8.30
CA THR A 112 -7.17 -7.12 6.90
C THR A 112 -6.32 -5.92 6.49
N VAL A 113 -6.77 -4.68 6.77
CA VAL A 113 -6.00 -3.47 6.47
C VAL A 113 -4.66 -3.47 7.20
N SER A 114 -4.63 -3.84 8.49
CA SER A 114 -3.41 -3.95 9.29
C SER A 114 -2.42 -4.95 8.68
N SER A 115 -2.91 -6.12 8.27
CA SER A 115 -2.11 -7.16 7.62
C SER A 115 -1.53 -6.68 6.28
N MET A 116 -2.35 -6.07 5.42
CA MET A 116 -1.92 -5.53 4.13
C MET A 116 -0.84 -4.45 4.29
N LEU A 117 -0.97 -3.63 5.32
CA LEU A 117 0.01 -2.59 5.63
C LEU A 117 1.26 -3.14 6.34
N GLY A 118 1.22 -4.34 6.93
CA GLY A 118 2.32 -4.89 7.72
C GLY A 118 2.50 -4.14 9.04
N HIS A 119 1.42 -3.69 9.67
CA HIS A 119 1.45 -3.11 11.00
C HIS A 119 1.76 -4.18 12.05
N TYR A 120 2.39 -3.76 13.17
CA TYR A 120 2.71 -4.66 14.28
C TYR A 120 1.44 -5.26 14.91
N SER A 121 0.36 -4.47 14.99
CA SER A 121 -0.93 -4.93 15.52
C SER A 121 -2.11 -4.21 14.88
N ALA A 122 -3.28 -4.84 14.93
CA ALA A 122 -4.54 -4.19 14.53
C ALA A 122 -4.88 -2.99 15.44
N GLY A 123 -4.45 -3.03 16.71
CA GLY A 123 -4.59 -1.91 17.65
C GLY A 123 -3.95 -0.62 17.12
N PHE A 124 -2.73 -0.71 16.59
CA PHE A 124 -2.09 0.45 15.98
C PHE A 124 -2.90 1.04 14.81
N THR A 125 -3.52 0.18 14.00
CA THR A 125 -4.41 0.63 12.91
C THR A 125 -5.67 1.28 13.48
N LEU A 126 -6.27 0.71 14.52
CA LEU A 126 -7.44 1.29 15.20
C LEU A 126 -7.12 2.66 15.79
N ASP A 127 -6.03 2.78 16.55
CA ASP A 127 -5.64 4.04 17.17
C ASP A 127 -5.39 5.15 16.13
N THR A 128 -4.74 4.79 15.02
CA THR A 128 -4.42 5.74 13.95
C THR A 128 -5.65 6.20 13.18
N TYR A 129 -6.65 5.31 13.00
CA TYR A 129 -7.83 5.55 12.16
C TYR A 129 -9.14 5.49 12.95
N ALA A 130 -9.12 5.77 14.26
CA ALA A 130 -10.29 5.72 15.13
C ALA A 130 -11.47 6.58 14.64
N HIS A 131 -11.19 7.73 14.03
CA HIS A 131 -12.21 8.61 13.45
C HIS A 131 -13.00 7.96 12.30
N VAL A 132 -12.41 7.02 11.57
CA VAL A 132 -13.09 6.28 10.48
C VAL A 132 -14.01 5.21 11.03
N THR A 133 -13.69 4.63 12.20
CA THR A 133 -14.47 3.56 12.82
C THR A 133 -15.78 4.06 13.43
N THR A 134 -15.89 5.33 13.79
CA THR A 134 -17.12 5.94 14.30
C THR A 134 -18.23 5.91 13.26
N ASP A 135 -17.93 6.25 12.01
CA ASP A 135 -18.92 6.17 10.92
C ASP A 135 -19.32 4.72 10.63
N ALA A 136 -18.39 3.78 10.76
CA ALA A 136 -18.68 2.35 10.61
C ALA A 136 -19.62 1.85 11.74
N GLN A 137 -19.46 2.32 12.96
CA GLN A 137 -20.36 1.99 14.08
C GLN A 137 -21.78 2.52 13.86
N LEU A 138 -21.93 3.74 13.35
CA LEU A 138 -23.24 4.31 13.00
C LEU A 138 -23.93 3.49 11.90
N LYS A 139 -23.21 3.12 10.84
CA LYS A 139 -23.73 2.24 9.79
C LYS A 139 -24.14 0.87 10.33
N ALA A 140 -23.33 0.28 11.21
CA ALA A 140 -23.64 -1.00 11.84
C ALA A 140 -24.89 -0.92 12.69
N ALA A 141 -25.07 0.13 13.49
CA ALA A 141 -26.27 0.36 14.29
C ALA A 141 -27.53 0.50 13.42
N GLN A 142 -27.46 1.24 12.31
CA GLN A 142 -28.56 1.36 11.35
C GLN A 142 -28.90 0.01 10.69
N THR A 143 -27.86 -0.75 10.29
CA THR A 143 -28.04 -2.07 9.69
C THR A 143 -28.74 -3.02 10.67
N MET A 144 -28.28 -3.07 11.93
CA MET A 144 -28.91 -3.89 12.96
C MET A 144 -30.34 -3.46 13.25
N GLY A 145 -30.61 -2.16 13.32
CA GLY A 145 -31.97 -1.63 13.45
C GLY A 145 -32.89 -2.11 12.34
N ASN A 146 -32.43 -2.06 11.09
CA ASN A 146 -33.18 -2.54 9.93
C ASN A 146 -33.42 -4.06 9.94
N ILE A 147 -32.43 -4.86 10.40
CA ILE A 147 -32.60 -6.32 10.51
C ILE A 147 -33.66 -6.64 11.57
N LEU A 148 -33.55 -6.02 12.74
CA LEU A 148 -34.47 -6.26 13.85
C LEU A 148 -35.89 -5.81 13.52
N SER A 149 -36.07 -4.68 12.82
CA SER A 149 -37.38 -4.17 12.40
C SER A 149 -38.07 -5.06 11.35
N ARG A 150 -37.33 -5.87 10.62
CA ARG A 150 -37.89 -6.83 9.64
C ARG A 150 -38.21 -8.20 10.25
N ALA A 151 -37.74 -8.45 11.46
CA ALA A 151 -37.93 -9.70 12.19
C ALA A 151 -39.17 -9.68 13.11
N VAL A 152 -39.86 -8.55 13.19
CA VAL A 152 -41.14 -8.31 13.89
C VAL A 152 -42.25 -8.08 12.87
#